data_db54d4fbf863add782c9bcc9bd17b214
#
_entry.id   db54d4fbf863add782c9bcc9bd17b214
#
_cell.length_a   1.000
_cell.length_b   1.000
_cell.length_c   1.000
_cell.angle_alpha   90.00
_cell.angle_beta   90.00
_cell.angle_gamma   90.00
#
_symmetry.space_group_name_H-M   'P 1'
#
loop_
_entity.id
_entity.type
_entity.pdbx_description
1 polymer ?
#
loop_
_entity_poly.entity_id
_entity_poly.type
_entity_poly.pdbx_seq_one_letter_code
_entity_poly.pdbx_strand_id
1 'polypeptide(L)'
;MVLLVFSYITFLGLVYWQGGNFVVPILLTLGLIALVLLCVFVMCISKATRWKNIGTIGQVFFGFIIFATLLCASLPFTNFLRVVQDSEDLYQKVNTTCDAAINLDKAYKEYVDSRIENFKSNLIVISKGKDINPTKYQECLGGASGATDMDKIEGLAKSLYNKLLPESTSNIVKERHEWLESARSTTVWNPLTPKNINKIDEEVNGYLDNYIKLSSVSYMGEESSPFTYDAFSNQIRGLMQTYGEFQSPTLLALIIALLCFVIMLLPYILTEPDIAGKEDKKSNKHHFHKHIR
;
A
#
# COMPACT_ATOMS: atom_id res chain seq x y z
N MET A 1 21.01 1.68 -18.17
CA MET A 1 20.30 2.69 -17.34
C MET A 1 18.82 2.81 -17.71
N VAL A 2 18.43 3.06 -18.96
CA VAL A 2 17.00 3.24 -19.37
C VAL A 2 16.12 2.06 -18.99
N LEU A 3 16.55 0.82 -19.25
CA LEU A 3 15.81 -0.40 -18.87
C LEU A 3 15.56 -0.45 -17.35
N LEU A 4 16.53 -0.07 -16.52
CA LEU A 4 16.36 -0.08 -15.07
C LEU A 4 15.31 0.93 -14.60
N VAL A 5 15.32 2.15 -15.17
CA VAL A 5 14.30 3.17 -14.87
C VAL A 5 12.92 2.70 -15.30
N PHE A 6 12.79 2.19 -16.52
CA PHE A 6 11.53 1.65 -17.03
C PHE A 6 11.03 0.49 -16.17
N SER A 7 11.92 -0.44 -15.79
CA SER A 7 11.59 -1.58 -14.95
C SER A 7 11.21 -1.16 -13.54
N TYR A 8 11.84 -0.13 -12.97
CA TYR A 8 11.47 0.39 -11.65
C TYR A 8 10.07 1.00 -11.63
N ILE A 9 9.73 1.79 -12.64
CA ILE A 9 8.39 2.37 -12.78
C ILE A 9 7.34 1.26 -12.99
N THR A 10 7.67 0.27 -13.84
CA THR A 10 6.83 -0.92 -14.04
C THR A 10 6.65 -1.70 -12.74
N PHE A 11 7.71 -1.87 -11.95
CA PHE A 11 7.65 -2.49 -10.63
C PHE A 11 6.69 -1.74 -9.70
N LEU A 12 6.81 -0.41 -9.59
CA LEU A 12 5.89 0.39 -8.78
C LEU A 12 4.43 0.21 -9.23
N GLY A 13 4.17 0.24 -10.54
CA GLY A 13 2.82 -0.01 -11.07
C GLY A 13 2.27 -1.39 -10.70
N LEU A 14 3.11 -2.42 -10.71
CA LEU A 14 2.75 -3.76 -10.25
C LEU A 14 2.50 -3.81 -8.74
N VAL A 15 3.29 -3.08 -7.94
CA VAL A 15 3.09 -3.01 -6.47
C VAL A 15 1.75 -2.35 -6.14
N TYR A 16 1.38 -1.25 -6.82
CA TYR A 16 0.07 -0.62 -6.67
C TYR A 16 -1.06 -1.55 -7.13
N TRP A 17 -0.87 -2.26 -8.25
CA TRP A 17 -1.83 -3.26 -8.72
C TRP A 17 -2.07 -4.38 -7.71
N GLN A 18 -1.01 -4.84 -7.01
CA GLN A 18 -1.08 -5.90 -6.01
C GLN A 18 -1.40 -5.39 -4.58
N GLY A 19 -1.80 -4.13 -4.42
CA GLY A 19 -2.12 -3.55 -3.12
C GLY A 19 -0.98 -3.60 -2.10
N GLY A 20 0.29 -3.49 -2.57
CA GLY A 20 1.48 -3.50 -1.72
C GLY A 20 2.10 -4.88 -1.47
N ASN A 21 1.65 -5.93 -2.14
CA ASN A 21 2.35 -7.21 -2.15
C ASN A 21 3.56 -7.12 -3.09
N PHE A 22 4.77 -7.50 -2.61
CA PHE A 22 6.03 -7.36 -3.35
C PHE A 22 6.45 -8.62 -4.11
N VAL A 23 5.98 -9.80 -3.74
CA VAL A 23 6.51 -11.07 -4.25
C VAL A 23 6.34 -11.18 -5.76
N VAL A 24 5.12 -11.00 -6.24
CA VAL A 24 4.82 -11.08 -7.68
C VAL A 24 5.47 -9.93 -8.46
N PRO A 25 5.37 -8.66 -8.04
CA PRO A 25 6.07 -7.55 -8.68
C PRO A 25 7.58 -7.73 -8.85
N ILE A 26 8.27 -8.21 -7.81
CA ILE A 26 9.72 -8.46 -7.87
C ILE A 26 10.02 -9.55 -8.91
N LEU A 27 9.33 -10.69 -8.85
CA LEU A 27 9.56 -11.80 -9.77
C LEU A 27 9.30 -11.39 -11.23
N LEU A 28 8.19 -10.69 -11.50
CA LEU A 28 7.85 -10.24 -12.85
C LEU A 28 8.86 -9.21 -13.38
N THR A 29 9.29 -8.27 -12.53
CA THR A 29 10.25 -7.24 -12.94
C THR A 29 11.64 -7.83 -13.20
N LEU A 30 12.12 -8.71 -12.32
CA LEU A 30 13.40 -9.41 -12.54
C LEU A 30 13.33 -10.30 -13.78
N GLY A 31 12.22 -11.01 -13.99
CA GLY A 31 11.98 -11.82 -15.17
C GLY A 31 12.00 -10.98 -16.46
N LEU A 32 11.37 -9.80 -16.43
CA LEU A 32 11.38 -8.85 -17.54
C LEU A 32 12.81 -8.40 -17.89
N ILE A 33 13.58 -7.98 -16.88
CA ILE A 33 14.97 -7.55 -17.08
C ILE A 33 15.81 -8.70 -17.64
N ALA A 34 15.73 -9.89 -17.03
CA ALA A 34 16.49 -11.05 -17.45
C ALA A 34 16.13 -11.47 -18.90
N LEU A 35 14.84 -11.50 -19.25
CA LEU A 35 14.37 -11.86 -20.57
C LEU A 35 14.88 -10.89 -21.64
N VAL A 36 14.73 -9.57 -21.40
CA VAL A 36 15.19 -8.54 -22.36
C VAL A 36 16.71 -8.63 -22.55
N LEU A 37 17.50 -8.72 -21.46
CA LEU A 37 18.95 -8.83 -21.54
C LEU A 37 19.39 -10.11 -22.26
N LEU A 38 18.76 -11.24 -21.98
CA LEU A 38 19.03 -12.51 -22.64
C LEU A 38 18.76 -12.42 -24.13
N CYS A 39 17.60 -11.85 -24.53
CA CYS A 39 17.26 -11.68 -25.94
C CYS A 39 18.29 -10.78 -26.68
N VAL A 40 18.67 -9.64 -26.09
CA VAL A 40 19.70 -8.76 -26.66
C VAL A 40 21.03 -9.49 -26.79
N PHE A 41 21.45 -10.23 -25.78
CA PHE A 41 22.69 -11.01 -25.79
C PHE A 41 22.70 -12.06 -26.90
N VAL A 42 21.60 -12.85 -27.04
CA VAL A 42 21.46 -13.85 -28.07
C VAL A 42 21.46 -13.21 -29.47
N MET A 43 20.81 -12.06 -29.66
CA MET A 43 20.82 -11.31 -30.91
C MET A 43 22.24 -10.85 -31.28
N CYS A 44 23.02 -10.34 -30.32
CA CYS A 44 24.41 -9.93 -30.54
C CYS A 44 25.28 -11.12 -30.98
N ILE A 45 25.17 -12.26 -30.29
CA ILE A 45 25.91 -13.48 -30.63
C ILE A 45 25.51 -13.99 -32.02
N SER A 46 24.20 -14.04 -32.30
CA SER A 46 23.68 -14.51 -33.59
C SER A 46 24.17 -13.65 -34.75
N LYS A 47 24.40 -12.35 -34.53
CA LYS A 47 24.99 -11.45 -35.54
C LYS A 47 26.48 -11.68 -35.74
N ALA A 48 27.22 -11.99 -34.68
CA ALA A 48 28.66 -12.27 -34.72
C ALA A 48 28.97 -13.65 -35.31
N THR A 49 28.05 -14.63 -35.26
CA THR A 49 28.29 -15.99 -35.72
C THR A 49 27.99 -16.18 -37.22
N ARG A 50 28.69 -17.14 -37.87
CA ARG A 50 28.57 -17.44 -39.32
C ARG A 50 27.24 -18.04 -39.81
N TRP A 51 26.27 -18.30 -38.94
CA TRP A 51 25.01 -18.96 -39.25
C TRP A 51 24.00 -17.96 -39.85
N LYS A 52 24.23 -17.52 -41.09
CA LYS A 52 23.49 -16.41 -41.72
C LYS A 52 21.98 -16.58 -41.78
N ASN A 53 21.45 -17.74 -42.14
CA ASN A 53 19.99 -17.89 -42.35
C ASN A 53 19.24 -18.11 -41.05
N ILE A 54 19.74 -18.97 -40.15
CA ILE A 54 19.15 -19.21 -38.82
C ILE A 54 19.36 -17.95 -37.92
N GLY A 55 20.49 -17.27 -38.08
CA GLY A 55 20.77 -16.03 -37.36
C GLY A 55 19.78 -14.92 -37.65
N THR A 56 19.37 -14.71 -38.92
CA THR A 56 18.43 -13.63 -39.28
C THR A 56 17.03 -13.90 -38.73
N ILE A 57 16.52 -15.14 -38.86
CA ILE A 57 15.21 -15.52 -38.34
C ILE A 57 15.20 -15.40 -36.78
N GLY A 58 16.25 -15.88 -36.13
CA GLY A 58 16.41 -15.76 -34.68
C GLY A 58 16.43 -14.30 -34.21
N GLN A 59 17.16 -13.41 -34.93
CA GLN A 59 17.21 -11.98 -34.59
C GLN A 59 15.84 -11.31 -34.64
N VAL A 60 15.06 -11.57 -35.71
CA VAL A 60 13.70 -11.04 -35.84
C VAL A 60 12.80 -11.57 -34.73
N PHE A 61 12.90 -12.88 -34.43
CA PHE A 61 12.12 -13.50 -33.39
C PHE A 61 12.42 -12.91 -31.99
N PHE A 62 13.70 -12.80 -31.60
CA PHE A 62 14.09 -12.21 -30.34
C PHE A 62 13.78 -10.72 -30.26
N GLY A 63 13.91 -9.97 -31.36
CA GLY A 63 13.47 -8.59 -31.45
C GLY A 63 11.97 -8.43 -31.18
N PHE A 64 11.16 -9.35 -31.73
CA PHE A 64 9.72 -9.39 -31.49
C PHE A 64 9.40 -9.72 -30.02
N ILE A 65 10.14 -10.64 -29.39
CA ILE A 65 9.96 -10.95 -27.96
C ILE A 65 10.26 -9.72 -27.09
N ILE A 66 11.36 -9.00 -27.35
CA ILE A 66 11.68 -7.75 -26.63
C ILE A 66 10.55 -6.74 -26.78
N PHE A 67 10.08 -6.52 -28.01
CA PHE A 67 8.99 -5.58 -28.30
C PHE A 67 7.70 -5.96 -27.55
N ALA A 68 7.27 -7.22 -27.64
CA ALA A 68 6.09 -7.72 -26.98
C ALA A 68 6.20 -7.61 -25.44
N THR A 69 7.37 -7.92 -24.88
CA THR A 69 7.64 -7.81 -23.44
C THR A 69 7.52 -6.37 -22.95
N LEU A 70 8.13 -5.41 -23.66
CA LEU A 70 8.05 -3.99 -23.30
C LEU A 70 6.63 -3.44 -23.50
N LEU A 71 5.92 -3.91 -24.52
CA LEU A 71 4.52 -3.55 -24.74
C LEU A 71 3.62 -4.06 -23.59
N CYS A 72 3.80 -5.30 -23.14
CA CYS A 72 3.08 -5.81 -21.97
C CYS A 72 3.44 -5.03 -20.69
N ALA A 73 4.72 -4.66 -20.52
CA ALA A 73 5.16 -3.86 -19.38
C ALA A 73 4.65 -2.41 -19.39
N SER A 74 4.15 -1.92 -20.54
CA SER A 74 3.50 -0.60 -20.61
C SER A 74 2.18 -0.52 -19.85
N LEU A 75 1.52 -1.64 -19.57
CA LEU A 75 0.30 -1.70 -18.76
C LEU A 75 0.56 -1.28 -17.29
N PRO A 76 1.41 -1.97 -16.52
CA PRO A 76 1.73 -1.54 -15.17
C PRO A 76 2.45 -0.19 -15.13
N PHE A 77 3.23 0.15 -16.16
CA PHE A 77 3.83 1.47 -16.30
C PHE A 77 2.73 2.56 -16.35
N THR A 78 1.69 2.37 -17.14
CA THR A 78 0.53 3.26 -17.22
C THR A 78 -0.20 3.36 -15.89
N ASN A 79 -0.36 2.23 -15.19
CA ASN A 79 -0.98 2.22 -13.86
C ASN A 79 -0.23 3.13 -12.88
N PHE A 80 1.10 3.08 -12.88
CA PHE A 80 1.89 3.98 -12.04
C PHE A 80 1.78 5.45 -12.45
N LEU A 81 1.76 5.75 -13.76
CA LEU A 81 1.54 7.13 -14.24
C LEU A 81 0.20 7.69 -13.73
N ARG A 82 -0.85 6.88 -13.71
CA ARG A 82 -2.14 7.26 -13.12
C ARG A 82 -2.01 7.57 -11.64
N VAL A 83 -1.33 6.71 -10.86
CA VAL A 83 -1.08 6.97 -9.43
C VAL A 83 -0.34 8.29 -9.23
N VAL A 84 0.63 8.62 -10.08
CA VAL A 84 1.36 9.90 -10.02
C VAL A 84 0.44 11.08 -10.35
N GLN A 85 -0.44 10.94 -11.34
CA GLN A 85 -1.42 11.98 -11.69
C GLN A 85 -2.41 12.23 -10.54
N ASP A 86 -2.84 11.16 -9.87
CA ASP A 86 -3.81 11.23 -8.77
C ASP A 86 -3.13 11.47 -7.40
N SER A 87 -1.81 11.67 -7.36
CA SER A 87 -1.02 11.67 -6.11
C SER A 87 -1.46 12.75 -5.11
N GLU A 88 -1.87 13.92 -5.57
CA GLU A 88 -2.33 15.00 -4.70
C GLU A 88 -3.66 14.64 -4.01
N ASP A 89 -4.63 14.13 -4.77
CA ASP A 89 -5.91 13.62 -4.26
C ASP A 89 -5.69 12.46 -3.29
N LEU A 90 -4.78 11.54 -3.65
CA LEU A 90 -4.40 10.41 -2.80
C LEU A 90 -3.84 10.88 -1.46
N TYR A 91 -2.90 11.84 -1.46
CA TYR A 91 -2.34 12.39 -0.22
C TYR A 91 -3.39 13.12 0.61
N GLN A 92 -4.27 13.89 -0.04
CA GLN A 92 -5.37 14.57 0.66
C GLN A 92 -6.29 13.56 1.35
N LYS A 93 -6.69 12.48 0.67
CA LYS A 93 -7.51 11.42 1.23
C LYS A 93 -6.83 10.71 2.40
N VAL A 94 -5.56 10.37 2.26
CA VAL A 94 -4.77 9.76 3.34
C VAL A 94 -4.71 10.69 4.55
N ASN A 95 -4.36 11.96 4.36
CA ASN A 95 -4.27 12.93 5.44
C ASN A 95 -5.62 13.12 6.15
N THR A 96 -6.70 13.32 5.38
CA THR A 96 -8.05 13.48 5.95
C THR A 96 -8.46 12.25 6.76
N THR A 97 -8.15 11.05 6.30
CA THR A 97 -8.47 9.81 7.03
C THR A 97 -7.63 9.69 8.30
N CYS A 98 -6.33 10.02 8.26
CA CYS A 98 -5.49 10.03 9.45
C CYS A 98 -5.97 11.06 10.48
N ASP A 99 -6.34 12.26 10.05
CA ASP A 99 -6.89 13.31 10.92
C ASP A 99 -8.23 12.88 11.52
N ALA A 100 -9.10 12.24 10.73
CA ALA A 100 -10.36 11.69 11.22
C ALA A 100 -10.13 10.61 12.28
N ALA A 101 -9.13 9.74 12.12
CA ALA A 101 -8.77 8.71 13.08
C ALA A 101 -8.25 9.31 14.41
N ILE A 102 -7.43 10.35 14.34
CA ILE A 102 -6.94 11.08 15.52
C ILE A 102 -8.10 11.79 16.24
N ASN A 103 -8.99 12.41 15.47
CA ASN A 103 -10.18 13.08 16.03
C ASN A 103 -11.20 12.08 16.59
N LEU A 104 -11.29 10.87 16.06
CA LEU A 104 -12.10 9.79 16.60
C LEU A 104 -11.67 9.44 18.04
N ASP A 105 -10.37 9.33 18.30
CA ASP A 105 -9.82 9.05 19.63
C ASP A 105 -10.19 10.15 20.62
N LYS A 106 -10.12 11.41 20.20
CA LYS A 106 -10.51 12.56 21.03
C LYS A 106 -12.01 12.56 21.31
N ALA A 107 -12.83 12.35 20.28
CA ALA A 107 -14.29 12.31 20.41
C ALA A 107 -14.74 11.15 21.33
N TYR A 108 -14.09 9.99 21.26
CA TYR A 108 -14.40 8.88 22.14
C TYR A 108 -14.05 9.21 23.62
N LYS A 109 -12.91 9.85 23.86
CA LYS A 109 -12.53 10.30 25.20
C LYS A 109 -13.55 11.30 25.77
N GLU A 110 -13.97 12.30 24.98
CA GLU A 110 -14.98 13.28 25.38
C GLU A 110 -16.33 12.60 25.67
N TYR A 111 -16.71 11.60 24.90
CA TYR A 111 -17.89 10.76 25.16
C TYR A 111 -17.77 10.03 26.50
N VAL A 112 -16.63 9.39 26.78
CA VAL A 112 -16.39 8.68 28.05
C VAL A 112 -16.48 9.64 29.23
N ASP A 113 -15.81 10.79 29.17
CA ASP A 113 -15.81 11.79 30.24
C ASP A 113 -17.23 12.30 30.49
N SER A 114 -17.99 12.62 29.46
CA SER A 114 -19.40 13.05 29.57
C SER A 114 -20.29 11.95 30.17
N ARG A 115 -20.08 10.70 29.76
CA ARG A 115 -20.84 9.55 30.27
C ARG A 115 -20.58 9.32 31.77
N ILE A 116 -19.33 9.45 32.18
CA ILE A 116 -18.93 9.33 33.61
C ILE A 116 -19.56 10.46 34.46
N GLU A 117 -19.57 11.70 33.95
CA GLU A 117 -20.19 12.82 34.65
C GLU A 117 -21.69 12.64 34.82
N ASN A 118 -22.39 12.19 33.77
CA ASN A 118 -23.83 11.87 33.85
C ASN A 118 -24.11 10.73 34.81
N PHE A 119 -23.29 9.68 34.80
CA PHE A 119 -23.40 8.56 35.75
C PHE A 119 -23.24 9.02 37.18
N LYS A 120 -22.18 9.81 37.51
CA LYS A 120 -21.99 10.39 38.84
C LYS A 120 -23.18 11.24 39.27
N SER A 121 -23.66 12.11 38.38
CA SER A 121 -24.82 12.97 38.67
C SER A 121 -26.07 12.16 39.04
N ASN A 122 -26.36 11.09 38.28
CA ASN A 122 -27.47 10.18 38.52
C ASN A 122 -27.32 9.47 39.87
N LEU A 123 -26.13 8.98 40.25
CA LEU A 123 -25.86 8.35 41.52
C LEU A 123 -26.00 9.32 42.72
N ILE A 124 -25.61 10.60 42.56
CA ILE A 124 -25.79 11.65 43.55
C ILE A 124 -27.30 11.90 43.80
N VAL A 125 -28.13 11.92 42.75
CA VAL A 125 -29.58 12.06 42.88
C VAL A 125 -30.17 10.87 43.63
N ILE A 126 -29.72 9.64 43.32
CA ILE A 126 -30.16 8.41 43.97
C ILE A 126 -29.73 8.44 45.48
N SER A 127 -28.51 8.85 45.78
CA SER A 127 -28.01 8.96 47.16
C SER A 127 -28.83 9.96 47.98
N LYS A 128 -29.12 11.14 47.43
CA LYS A 128 -29.98 12.16 48.10
C LYS A 128 -31.40 11.69 48.29
N GLY A 129 -31.92 10.84 47.42
CA GLY A 129 -33.26 10.28 47.46
C GLY A 129 -33.37 8.94 48.24
N LYS A 130 -32.38 8.52 49.01
CA LYS A 130 -32.32 7.21 49.68
C LYS A 130 -33.53 6.92 50.56
N ASP A 131 -34.06 7.93 51.26
CA ASP A 131 -35.22 7.81 52.14
C ASP A 131 -36.54 7.73 51.37
N ILE A 132 -36.56 8.23 50.10
CA ILE A 132 -37.74 8.22 49.24
C ILE A 132 -37.81 6.91 48.45
N ASN A 133 -36.66 6.43 47.97
CA ASN A 133 -36.55 5.19 47.17
C ASN A 133 -35.38 4.32 47.67
N PRO A 134 -35.52 3.65 48.82
CA PRO A 134 -34.46 2.83 49.42
C PRO A 134 -34.07 1.63 48.52
N THR A 135 -35.01 1.09 47.76
CA THR A 135 -34.74 -0.03 46.85
C THR A 135 -33.75 0.37 45.78
N LYS A 136 -33.96 1.49 45.08
CA LYS A 136 -33.04 1.98 44.03
C LYS A 136 -31.68 2.37 44.61
N TYR A 137 -31.64 2.93 45.82
CA TYR A 137 -30.39 3.19 46.52
C TYR A 137 -29.61 1.89 46.77
N GLN A 138 -30.30 0.86 47.30
CA GLN A 138 -29.67 -0.43 47.58
C GLN A 138 -29.15 -1.13 46.31
N GLU A 139 -29.92 -1.07 45.20
CA GLU A 139 -29.52 -1.64 43.93
C GLU A 139 -28.24 -0.97 43.35
N CYS A 140 -28.16 0.36 43.47
CA CYS A 140 -27.06 1.13 42.81
C CYS A 140 -25.86 1.33 43.73
N LEU A 141 -26.05 1.56 45.05
CA LEU A 141 -24.99 1.95 45.98
C LEU A 141 -24.82 0.99 47.16
N GLY A 142 -25.77 0.07 47.40
CA GLY A 142 -25.76 -0.82 48.57
C GLY A 142 -24.61 -1.82 48.56
N GLY A 143 -24.19 -2.28 47.38
CA GLY A 143 -23.07 -3.21 47.23
C GLY A 143 -21.70 -2.53 46.98
N ALA A 144 -21.65 -1.20 46.90
CA ALA A 144 -20.42 -0.48 46.59
C ALA A 144 -19.55 -0.28 47.85
N SER A 145 -18.25 -0.38 47.70
CA SER A 145 -17.26 -0.15 48.76
C SER A 145 -16.98 1.35 48.92
N GLY A 146 -17.00 1.86 50.15
CA GLY A 146 -16.70 3.24 50.47
C GLY A 146 -17.23 3.62 51.83
N ALA A 147 -16.56 4.55 52.57
CA ALA A 147 -16.96 5.02 53.88
C ALA A 147 -18.16 5.98 53.79
N THR A 148 -18.25 6.74 52.75
CA THR A 148 -19.33 7.68 52.45
C THR A 148 -20.00 7.34 51.12
N ASP A 149 -21.22 7.86 50.89
CA ASP A 149 -21.88 7.70 49.61
C ASP A 149 -21.05 8.30 48.45
N MET A 150 -20.32 9.37 48.75
CA MET A 150 -19.43 9.98 47.72
C MET A 150 -18.26 9.08 47.35
N ASP A 151 -17.64 8.40 48.36
CA ASP A 151 -16.57 7.42 48.07
C ASP A 151 -17.07 6.25 47.23
N LYS A 152 -18.31 5.80 47.48
CA LYS A 152 -18.95 4.75 46.70
C LYS A 152 -19.19 5.19 45.26
N ILE A 153 -19.69 6.41 45.04
CA ILE A 153 -19.95 7.00 43.74
C ILE A 153 -18.64 7.13 42.95
N GLU A 154 -17.57 7.65 43.56
CA GLU A 154 -16.26 7.77 42.90
C GLU A 154 -15.67 6.40 42.55
N GLY A 155 -15.81 5.40 43.44
CA GLY A 155 -15.37 4.03 43.18
C GLY A 155 -16.09 3.39 41.99
N LEU A 156 -17.42 3.56 41.87
CA LEU A 156 -18.23 3.07 40.78
C LEU A 156 -17.89 3.80 39.47
N ALA A 157 -17.75 5.12 39.54
CA ALA A 157 -17.36 5.93 38.37
C ALA A 157 -15.99 5.55 37.83
N LYS A 158 -15.01 5.31 38.71
CA LYS A 158 -13.68 4.80 38.31
C LYS A 158 -13.75 3.41 37.68
N SER A 159 -14.60 2.54 38.22
CA SER A 159 -14.82 1.21 37.65
C SER A 159 -15.43 1.28 36.25
N LEU A 160 -16.44 2.13 36.05
CA LEU A 160 -17.03 2.36 34.71
C LEU A 160 -16.00 2.97 33.76
N TYR A 161 -15.25 3.99 34.22
CA TYR A 161 -14.19 4.59 33.40
C TYR A 161 -13.18 3.55 32.88
N ASN A 162 -12.70 2.68 33.77
CA ASN A 162 -11.74 1.63 33.40
C ASN A 162 -12.32 0.58 32.44
N LYS A 163 -13.64 0.38 32.42
CA LYS A 163 -14.31 -0.49 31.46
C LYS A 163 -14.44 0.16 30.10
N LEU A 164 -14.78 1.46 30.06
CA LEU A 164 -14.93 2.22 28.83
C LEU A 164 -13.58 2.59 28.21
N LEU A 165 -12.59 2.92 29.04
CA LEU A 165 -11.24 3.32 28.61
C LEU A 165 -10.19 2.55 29.43
N PRO A 166 -9.93 1.28 29.12
CA PRO A 166 -8.89 0.50 29.78
C PRO A 166 -7.52 1.18 29.65
N GLU A 167 -6.65 1.06 30.65
CA GLU A 167 -5.31 1.66 30.64
C GLU A 167 -4.47 1.21 29.43
N SER A 168 -4.66 -0.03 28.99
CA SER A 168 -4.04 -0.55 27.75
C SER A 168 -4.39 0.28 26.51
N THR A 169 -5.59 0.87 26.47
CA THR A 169 -6.05 1.69 25.33
C THR A 169 -5.23 2.96 25.18
N SER A 170 -4.80 3.59 26.27
CA SER A 170 -4.00 4.83 26.21
C SER A 170 -2.65 4.64 25.52
N ASN A 171 -1.96 3.53 25.80
CA ASN A 171 -0.69 3.22 25.16
C ASN A 171 -0.88 2.88 23.67
N ILE A 172 -1.92 2.11 23.35
CA ILE A 172 -2.29 1.77 21.97
C ILE A 172 -2.61 3.04 21.16
N VAL A 173 -3.34 3.99 21.73
CA VAL A 173 -3.67 5.27 21.08
C VAL A 173 -2.40 6.06 20.75
N LYS A 174 -1.44 6.13 21.68
CA LYS A 174 -0.18 6.85 21.46
C LYS A 174 0.64 6.20 20.34
N GLU A 175 0.85 4.89 20.39
CA GLU A 175 1.57 4.13 19.34
C GLU A 175 0.89 4.27 17.97
N ARG A 176 -0.44 4.26 17.96
CA ARG A 176 -1.26 4.46 16.77
C ARG A 176 -1.07 5.84 16.15
N HIS A 177 -1.09 6.90 16.96
CA HIS A 177 -0.86 8.27 16.46
C HIS A 177 0.54 8.41 15.87
N GLU A 178 1.58 7.91 16.54
CA GLU A 178 2.96 7.93 16.04
C GLU A 178 3.07 7.18 14.71
N TRP A 179 2.39 6.03 14.59
CA TRP A 179 2.36 5.26 13.35
C TRP A 179 1.60 5.98 12.23
N LEU A 180 0.42 6.57 12.49
CA LEU A 180 -0.36 7.33 11.51
C LEU A 180 0.44 8.53 10.97
N GLU A 181 1.14 9.26 11.84
CA GLU A 181 2.01 10.37 11.45
C GLU A 181 3.16 9.90 10.53
N SER A 182 3.74 8.75 10.85
CA SER A 182 4.76 8.14 9.98
C SER A 182 4.19 7.68 8.63
N ALA A 183 3.00 7.08 8.62
CA ALA A 183 2.38 6.54 7.43
C ALA A 183 1.96 7.64 6.43
N ARG A 184 1.50 8.80 6.92
CA ARG A 184 1.09 9.94 6.06
C ARG A 184 2.26 10.62 5.34
N SER A 185 3.50 10.44 5.81
CA SER A 185 4.69 11.07 5.22
C SER A 185 5.24 10.33 3.99
N THR A 186 4.64 9.21 3.58
CA THR A 186 5.12 8.42 2.45
C THR A 186 4.73 9.01 1.10
N THR A 187 5.62 8.90 0.10
CA THR A 187 5.37 9.37 -1.27
C THR A 187 4.93 8.23 -2.19
N VAL A 188 4.26 8.53 -3.30
CA VAL A 188 3.86 7.52 -4.30
C VAL A 188 5.05 6.77 -4.88
N TRP A 189 6.25 7.34 -4.83
CA TRP A 189 7.50 6.71 -5.26
C TRP A 189 8.06 5.70 -4.27
N ASN A 190 7.55 5.69 -3.03
CA ASN A 190 7.91 4.68 -2.04
C ASN A 190 7.07 3.42 -2.26
N PRO A 191 7.67 2.25 -2.55
CA PRO A 191 6.92 1.02 -2.79
C PRO A 191 6.10 0.55 -1.57
N LEU A 192 6.41 1.02 -0.36
CA LEU A 192 5.63 0.71 0.85
C LEU A 192 4.31 1.47 0.94
N THR A 193 4.13 2.55 0.17
CA THR A 193 2.92 3.40 0.23
C THR A 193 1.62 2.63 0.03
N PRO A 194 1.45 1.74 -0.96
CA PRO A 194 0.20 0.99 -1.12
C PRO A 194 -0.12 0.10 0.08
N LYS A 195 0.92 -0.52 0.67
CA LYS A 195 0.77 -1.34 1.88
C LYS A 195 0.36 -0.49 3.08
N ASN A 196 0.95 0.70 3.23
CA ASN A 196 0.60 1.62 4.32
C ASN A 196 -0.85 2.11 4.18
N ILE A 197 -1.30 2.45 2.96
CA ILE A 197 -2.69 2.87 2.71
C ILE A 197 -3.68 1.76 3.06
N ASN A 198 -3.45 0.52 2.64
CA ASN A 198 -4.28 -0.61 3.01
C ASN A 198 -4.31 -0.84 4.52
N LYS A 199 -3.15 -0.72 5.18
CA LYS A 199 -3.07 -0.84 6.63
C LYS A 199 -3.85 0.27 7.35
N ILE A 200 -3.78 1.53 6.87
CA ILE A 200 -4.61 2.62 7.40
C ILE A 200 -6.10 2.29 7.23
N ASP A 201 -6.52 1.81 6.06
CA ASP A 201 -7.92 1.44 5.81
C ASP A 201 -8.41 0.36 6.79
N GLU A 202 -7.64 -0.71 6.97
CA GLU A 202 -7.97 -1.81 7.88
C GLU A 202 -8.03 -1.34 9.35
N GLU A 203 -7.00 -0.65 9.82
CA GLU A 203 -6.85 -0.23 11.21
C GLU A 203 -7.90 0.81 11.60
N VAL A 204 -8.13 1.84 10.77
CA VAL A 204 -9.07 2.93 11.08
C VAL A 204 -10.51 2.41 11.20
N ASN A 205 -10.92 1.47 10.35
CA ASN A 205 -12.23 0.83 10.48
C ASN A 205 -12.32 0.03 11.79
N GLY A 206 -11.27 -0.70 12.15
CA GLY A 206 -11.19 -1.44 13.41
C GLY A 206 -11.28 -0.54 14.66
N TYR A 207 -10.79 0.70 14.59
CA TYR A 207 -10.84 1.64 15.71
C TYR A 207 -12.27 2.07 16.05
N LEU A 208 -13.06 2.44 15.05
CA LEU A 208 -14.46 2.82 15.26
C LEU A 208 -15.27 1.66 15.83
N ASP A 209 -15.14 0.46 15.24
CA ASP A 209 -15.84 -0.74 15.71
C ASP A 209 -15.47 -1.10 17.16
N ASN A 210 -14.21 -0.94 17.53
CA ASN A 210 -13.76 -1.18 18.91
C ASN A 210 -14.39 -0.18 19.90
N TYR A 211 -14.46 1.11 19.55
CA TYR A 211 -15.09 2.11 20.40
C TYR A 211 -16.60 1.92 20.54
N ILE A 212 -17.28 1.55 19.46
CA ILE A 212 -18.70 1.19 19.52
C ILE A 212 -18.90 0.00 20.47
N LYS A 213 -18.05 -1.02 20.38
CA LYS A 213 -18.11 -2.20 21.25
C LYS A 213 -17.83 -1.84 22.71
N LEU A 214 -16.80 -1.04 23.01
CA LEU A 214 -16.50 -0.58 24.36
C LEU A 214 -17.64 0.26 24.93
N SER A 215 -18.26 1.13 24.12
CA SER A 215 -19.37 1.98 24.56
C SER A 215 -20.66 1.21 24.86
N SER A 216 -20.84 0.02 24.30
CA SER A 216 -22.04 -0.81 24.49
C SER A 216 -22.10 -1.50 25.88
N VAL A 217 -21.06 -1.32 26.72
CA VAL A 217 -21.04 -1.88 28.08
C VAL A 217 -22.12 -1.21 28.94
N SER A 218 -23.08 -2.02 29.42
CA SER A 218 -24.06 -1.58 30.42
C SER A 218 -23.49 -1.66 31.83
N TYR A 219 -23.83 -0.70 32.70
CA TYR A 219 -23.34 -0.65 34.06
C TYR A 219 -24.43 -0.16 35.02
N MET A 220 -24.79 -0.98 36.01
CA MET A 220 -25.62 -0.68 37.19
C MET A 220 -26.75 0.35 36.97
N GLY A 221 -27.70 0.07 36.09
CA GLY A 221 -28.88 0.94 35.88
C GLY A 221 -28.57 2.26 35.15
N GLU A 222 -27.41 2.36 34.53
CA GLU A 222 -27.07 3.47 33.67
C GLU A 222 -27.88 3.39 32.37
N GLU A 223 -28.57 4.48 32.03
CA GLU A 223 -29.14 4.69 30.69
C GLU A 223 -28.11 5.45 29.86
N SER A 224 -27.39 4.76 28.98
CA SER A 224 -26.43 5.38 28.08
C SER A 224 -26.70 5.06 26.65
N SER A 225 -26.56 6.06 25.79
CA SER A 225 -26.54 5.84 24.35
C SER A 225 -25.18 5.27 23.93
N PRO A 226 -25.14 4.33 23.00
CA PRO A 226 -23.87 3.86 22.43
C PRO A 226 -23.13 5.03 21.77
N PHE A 227 -21.81 4.92 21.71
CA PHE A 227 -20.99 5.90 21.02
C PHE A 227 -21.32 5.91 19.52
N THR A 228 -21.52 7.09 18.98
CA THR A 228 -21.70 7.33 17.54
C THR A 228 -20.72 8.41 17.11
N TYR A 229 -20.16 8.26 15.91
CA TYR A 229 -19.24 9.24 15.35
C TYR A 229 -19.62 9.53 13.91
N ASP A 230 -20.52 10.46 13.72
CA ASP A 230 -21.09 10.80 12.42
C ASP A 230 -20.12 11.54 11.51
N ALA A 231 -19.11 12.21 12.10
CA ALA A 231 -18.09 12.94 11.37
C ALA A 231 -16.96 12.02 10.86
N PHE A 232 -16.99 10.72 11.18
CA PHE A 232 -15.99 9.78 10.72
C PHE A 232 -16.21 9.48 9.23
N SER A 233 -15.22 9.87 8.42
CA SER A 233 -15.18 9.59 6.98
C SER A 233 -13.89 8.90 6.63
N ASN A 234 -13.99 7.63 6.22
CA ASN A 234 -12.87 6.88 5.68
C ASN A 234 -12.83 7.05 4.16
N GLN A 235 -12.13 8.06 3.69
CA GLN A 235 -12.02 8.39 2.27
C GLN A 235 -11.07 7.47 1.50
N ILE A 236 -10.28 6.66 2.21
CA ILE A 236 -9.35 5.71 1.58
C ILE A 236 -9.91 4.29 1.50
N ARG A 237 -11.13 4.06 1.99
CA ARG A 237 -11.75 2.73 1.98
C ARG A 237 -11.81 2.19 0.55
N GLY A 238 -11.15 1.05 0.34
CA GLY A 238 -11.06 0.44 -0.98
C GLY A 238 -10.27 1.24 -2.03
N LEU A 239 -9.55 2.31 -1.63
CA LEU A 239 -8.81 3.17 -2.56
C LEU A 239 -7.80 2.36 -3.38
N MET A 240 -7.12 1.40 -2.78
CA MET A 240 -6.16 0.56 -3.51
C MET A 240 -6.82 -0.37 -4.53
N GLN A 241 -8.11 -0.68 -4.38
CA GLN A 241 -8.85 -1.47 -5.37
C GLN A 241 -9.00 -0.70 -6.69
N THR A 242 -9.08 0.63 -6.65
CA THR A 242 -9.15 1.44 -7.87
C THR A 242 -7.89 1.35 -8.73
N TYR A 243 -6.74 1.05 -8.11
CA TYR A 243 -5.46 0.81 -8.79
C TYR A 243 -5.20 -0.68 -9.06
N GLY A 244 -6.11 -1.56 -8.62
CA GLY A 244 -6.05 -3.01 -8.85
C GLY A 244 -6.44 -3.44 -10.27
N GLU A 245 -6.94 -2.52 -11.11
CA GLU A 245 -7.32 -2.81 -12.49
C GLU A 245 -6.38 -2.09 -13.47
N PHE A 246 -5.81 -2.84 -14.41
CA PHE A 246 -5.03 -2.26 -15.48
C PHE A 246 -5.94 -1.56 -16.49
N GLN A 247 -5.60 -0.32 -16.78
CA GLN A 247 -6.20 0.42 -17.89
C GLN A 247 -5.43 0.18 -19.18
N SER A 248 -6.05 0.54 -20.32
CA SER A 248 -5.35 0.55 -21.59
C SER A 248 -4.08 1.41 -21.52
N PRO A 249 -2.97 0.98 -22.17
CA PRO A 249 -1.74 1.74 -22.17
C PRO A 249 -1.95 3.16 -22.68
N THR A 250 -1.45 4.16 -21.95
CA THR A 250 -1.47 5.55 -22.42
C THR A 250 -0.51 5.73 -23.58
N LEU A 251 -0.77 6.71 -24.46
CA LEU A 251 0.12 7.03 -25.58
C LEU A 251 1.54 7.34 -25.07
N LEU A 252 1.67 8.01 -23.93
CA LEU A 252 2.96 8.31 -23.31
C LEU A 252 3.70 7.03 -22.92
N ALA A 253 3.03 6.06 -22.29
CA ALA A 253 3.63 4.77 -21.90
C ALA A 253 4.10 3.98 -23.15
N LEU A 254 3.30 3.99 -24.21
CA LEU A 254 3.67 3.34 -25.47
C LEU A 254 4.89 3.99 -26.14
N ILE A 255 4.96 5.32 -26.16
CA ILE A 255 6.13 6.06 -26.68
C ILE A 255 7.38 5.71 -25.86
N ILE A 256 7.28 5.70 -24.53
CA ILE A 256 8.41 5.36 -23.65
C ILE A 256 8.84 3.90 -23.85
N ALA A 257 7.91 2.97 -23.99
CA ALA A 257 8.20 1.56 -24.29
C ALA A 257 8.91 1.41 -25.65
N LEU A 258 8.46 2.14 -26.68
CA LEU A 258 9.10 2.15 -28.00
C LEU A 258 10.51 2.75 -27.94
N LEU A 259 10.70 3.85 -27.23
CA LEU A 259 12.04 4.45 -27.03
C LEU A 259 12.96 3.49 -26.28
N CYS A 260 12.46 2.82 -25.24
CA CYS A 260 13.21 1.80 -24.52
C CYS A 260 13.62 0.65 -25.47
N PHE A 261 12.69 0.19 -26.31
CA PHE A 261 12.97 -0.84 -27.31
C PHE A 261 14.10 -0.43 -28.27
N VAL A 262 14.03 0.78 -28.83
CA VAL A 262 15.08 1.29 -29.75
C VAL A 262 16.43 1.36 -29.03
N ILE A 263 16.47 1.87 -27.81
CA ILE A 263 17.72 1.96 -27.03
C ILE A 263 18.27 0.57 -26.70
N MET A 264 17.42 -0.40 -26.40
CA MET A 264 17.86 -1.78 -26.12
C MET A 264 18.39 -2.51 -27.36
N LEU A 265 18.02 -2.06 -28.54
CA LEU A 265 18.59 -2.58 -29.81
C LEU A 265 19.93 -1.95 -30.19
N LEU A 266 20.35 -0.84 -29.55
CA LEU A 266 21.62 -0.18 -29.88
C LEU A 266 22.84 -1.11 -29.78
N PRO A 267 23.01 -1.95 -28.74
CA PRO A 267 24.16 -2.89 -28.69
C PRO A 267 24.16 -3.84 -29.89
N TYR A 268 23.01 -4.33 -30.33
CA TYR A 268 22.87 -5.17 -31.49
C TYR A 268 23.19 -4.41 -32.79
N ILE A 269 22.72 -3.17 -32.93
CA ILE A 269 22.97 -2.34 -34.11
C ILE A 269 24.49 -2.05 -34.26
N LEU A 270 25.15 -1.73 -33.15
CA LEU A 270 26.58 -1.38 -33.08
C LEU A 270 27.50 -2.60 -33.16
N THR A 271 27.01 -3.83 -32.96
CA THR A 271 27.82 -5.03 -33.09
C THR A 271 28.17 -5.23 -34.57
N GLU A 272 29.47 -5.22 -34.90
CA GLU A 272 29.95 -5.51 -36.24
C GLU A 272 29.85 -7.01 -36.55
N PRO A 273 29.40 -7.43 -37.76
CA PRO A 273 29.48 -8.83 -38.13
C PRO A 273 30.97 -9.21 -38.36
N ASP A 274 31.38 -10.36 -37.83
CA ASP A 274 32.73 -10.87 -37.95
C ASP A 274 33.08 -11.11 -39.42
N ILE A 275 33.83 -10.15 -40.05
CA ILE A 275 34.22 -10.14 -41.45
C ILE A 275 35.53 -10.93 -41.63
N ALA A 276 36.25 -11.27 -40.54
CA ALA A 276 37.59 -11.92 -40.61
C ALA A 276 37.60 -13.26 -41.35
N GLY A 277 36.46 -13.91 -41.54
CA GLY A 277 36.36 -15.14 -42.35
C GLY A 277 36.33 -14.95 -43.89
N LYS A 278 36.37 -13.71 -44.40
CA LYS A 278 36.43 -13.47 -45.86
C LYS A 278 37.86 -13.38 -46.36
N GLU A 279 38.82 -13.00 -45.55
CA GLU A 279 40.22 -12.86 -45.98
C GLU A 279 40.92 -14.22 -46.09
N ASP A 280 40.62 -15.17 -45.17
CA ASP A 280 41.21 -16.51 -45.25
C ASP A 280 40.80 -17.30 -46.51
N LYS A 281 39.61 -17.07 -47.06
CA LYS A 281 39.18 -17.70 -48.31
C LYS A 281 39.83 -17.09 -49.54
N LYS A 282 40.26 -15.83 -49.49
CA LYS A 282 41.01 -15.22 -50.61
C LYS A 282 42.50 -15.63 -50.56
N SER A 283 43.07 -15.74 -49.37
CA SER A 283 44.46 -16.19 -49.22
C SER A 283 44.67 -17.64 -49.68
N ASN A 284 43.76 -18.56 -49.31
CA ASN A 284 43.84 -19.95 -49.76
C ASN A 284 43.59 -20.16 -51.26
N LYS A 285 42.85 -19.29 -51.96
CA LYS A 285 42.71 -19.38 -53.43
C LYS A 285 43.96 -18.93 -54.16
N HIS A 286 44.76 -18.05 -53.61
CA HIS A 286 46.01 -17.60 -54.21
C HIS A 286 47.17 -18.59 -54.06
N HIS A 287 47.17 -19.42 -53.02
CA HIS A 287 48.19 -20.45 -52.83
C HIS A 287 47.98 -21.68 -53.67
N PHE A 288 46.73 -22.03 -54.03
CA PHE A 288 46.45 -23.21 -54.95
C PHE A 288 46.79 -23.01 -56.44
N HIS A 289 46.90 -21.76 -56.86
CA HIS A 289 47.26 -21.48 -58.27
C HIS A 289 48.75 -21.34 -58.54
N LYS A 290 49.63 -21.41 -57.50
CA LYS A 290 51.09 -21.27 -57.65
C LYS A 290 51.86 -22.60 -57.75
N HIS A 291 51.18 -23.76 -57.60
CA HIS A 291 51.81 -25.06 -57.60
C HIS A 291 51.45 -25.90 -58.81
N ILE A 292 50.87 -25.32 -59.90
CA ILE A 292 50.69 -25.96 -61.16
C ILE A 292 51.31 -25.08 -62.27
N ARG A 293 52.64 -25.14 -62.35
CA ARG A 293 53.44 -24.83 -63.55
C ARG A 293 54.73 -25.61 -63.46
#